data_68dadcc1e75e3dff6ba95a3450cbdaff
#
_entry.id   68dadcc1e75e3dff6ba95a3450cbdaff
#
_cell.length_a   1.000
_cell.length_b   1.000
_cell.length_c   1.000
_cell.angle_alpha   90.00
_cell.angle_beta   90.00
_cell.angle_gamma   90.00
#
_symmetry.space_group_name_H-M   'P 1'
#
loop_
_entity.id
_entity.type
_entity.pdbx_description
1 polymer ?
#
loop_
_entity_poly.entity_id
_entity_poly.type
_entity_poly.pdbx_seq_one_letter_code
_entity_poly.pdbx_strand_id
1 'polypeptide(L)'
;PIDYEGEFFHLKDAFLQVKPYKRNRIPMYIATHTPKGLKLAGELGDGWLPIDLNPALYAEYLGAIRQSASVAGREHSDIDPALWVFTSLGKDEDEAYKSLEPFKYVLVMQDQLKKAGYDVHIPEEYHGLNYFNVIPQDEAGRQKFRQLGQFFPREAIIDFTITGSKKDCIAKIEKYIDKGVRHFVLFYRFSPDPEKALKTYAKDIIPYFKG
;
A
#
# COMPACT_ATOMS: atom_id res chain seq x y z
N PRO A 1 13.42 28.42 16.52
CA PRO A 1 14.66 27.76 16.11
C PRO A 1 14.92 26.53 16.97
N ILE A 2 15.52 25.49 16.41
CA ILE A 2 15.94 24.28 17.10
C ILE A 2 17.41 23.98 16.78
N ASP A 3 18.13 23.51 17.79
CA ASP A 3 19.43 22.88 17.62
C ASP A 3 19.22 21.38 17.76
N TYR A 4 19.80 20.59 16.86
CA TYR A 4 19.73 19.13 16.89
C TYR A 4 21.07 18.55 16.47
N GLU A 5 21.64 17.70 17.31
CA GLU A 5 22.89 17.02 17.07
C GLU A 5 22.62 15.50 17.04
N GLY A 6 22.50 14.91 15.85
CA GLY A 6 22.26 13.51 15.65
C GLY A 6 23.40 12.84 14.90
N GLU A 7 23.34 11.52 14.75
CA GLU A 7 24.36 10.75 14.03
C GLU A 7 24.45 11.14 12.54
N PHE A 8 23.32 11.42 11.89
CA PHE A 8 23.23 11.71 10.45
C PHE A 8 22.86 13.15 10.14
N PHE A 9 22.19 13.85 11.05
CA PHE A 9 21.72 15.21 10.83
C PHE A 9 22.18 16.12 11.95
N HIS A 10 22.74 17.28 11.58
CA HIS A 10 23.18 18.32 12.49
C HIS A 10 22.46 19.60 12.09
N LEU A 11 21.65 20.14 12.99
CA LEU A 11 20.89 21.37 12.76
C LEU A 11 21.32 22.41 13.78
N LYS A 12 21.58 23.63 13.35
CA LYS A 12 21.87 24.76 14.22
C LYS A 12 20.97 25.94 13.83
N ASP A 13 20.26 26.47 14.81
CA ASP A 13 19.34 27.60 14.65
C ASP A 13 18.31 27.40 13.52
N ALA A 14 17.92 26.12 13.33
CA ALA A 14 17.00 25.74 12.26
C ALA A 14 15.55 26.13 12.59
N PHE A 15 14.84 26.68 11.63
CA PHE A 15 13.43 27.04 11.78
C PHE A 15 12.62 26.86 10.49
N LEU A 16 11.33 26.64 10.64
CA LEU A 16 10.38 26.64 9.54
C LEU A 16 9.62 27.96 9.48
N GLN A 17 9.66 28.64 8.34
CA GLN A 17 8.88 29.85 8.09
C GLN A 17 7.41 29.54 7.85
N VAL A 18 7.11 28.36 7.29
CA VAL A 18 5.75 27.94 6.96
C VAL A 18 5.13 27.25 8.16
N LYS A 19 3.92 27.68 8.53
CA LYS A 19 3.10 27.06 9.60
C LYS A 19 1.94 26.29 8.99
N PRO A 20 1.47 25.21 9.63
CA PRO A 20 0.25 24.53 9.22
C PRO A 20 -0.95 25.48 9.21
N TYR A 21 -1.76 25.48 8.14
CA TYR A 21 -2.83 26.47 7.94
C TYR A 21 -3.96 26.38 8.97
N LYS A 22 -4.43 25.20 9.31
CA LYS A 22 -5.60 24.99 10.21
C LYS A 22 -5.33 24.13 11.43
N ARG A 23 -4.12 23.60 11.60
CA ARG A 23 -3.76 22.66 12.66
C ARG A 23 -2.45 23.07 13.30
N ASN A 24 -2.25 22.71 14.56
CA ASN A 24 -0.99 22.96 15.23
C ASN A 24 0.16 22.07 14.72
N ARG A 25 -0.16 20.97 14.02
CA ARG A 25 0.81 20.03 13.42
C ARG A 25 0.26 19.38 12.15
N ILE A 26 1.15 18.89 11.32
CA ILE A 26 0.83 18.08 10.13
C ILE A 26 0.72 16.63 10.57
N PRO A 27 -0.36 15.89 10.19
CA PRO A 27 -0.47 14.46 10.47
C PRO A 27 0.66 13.66 9.81
N MET A 28 1.27 12.73 10.56
CA MET A 28 2.32 11.87 10.09
C MET A 28 1.79 10.46 9.82
N TYR A 29 1.80 10.05 8.55
CA TYR A 29 1.48 8.69 8.15
C TYR A 29 2.77 7.91 7.93
N ILE A 30 2.86 6.74 8.55
CA ILE A 30 4.03 5.87 8.46
C ILE A 30 3.74 4.74 7.49
N ALA A 31 4.56 4.61 6.42
CA ALA A 31 4.51 3.53 5.45
C ALA A 31 5.57 2.49 5.82
N THR A 32 5.14 1.32 6.27
CA THR A 32 6.06 0.29 6.75
C THR A 32 5.41 -1.10 6.80
N HIS A 33 6.26 -2.14 6.68
CA HIS A 33 5.92 -3.55 6.88
C HIS A 33 6.87 -4.22 7.89
N THR A 34 7.84 -3.48 8.42
CA THR A 34 8.84 -4.04 9.33
C THR A 34 8.37 -3.99 10.78
N PRO A 35 8.76 -4.95 11.65
CA PRO A 35 8.35 -4.94 13.05
C PRO A 35 8.69 -3.64 13.78
N LYS A 36 9.88 -3.08 13.54
CA LYS A 36 10.29 -1.78 14.13
C LYS A 36 9.43 -0.63 13.62
N GLY A 37 9.10 -0.62 12.33
CA GLY A 37 8.26 0.40 11.73
C GLY A 37 6.82 0.32 12.20
N LEU A 38 6.24 -0.90 12.32
CA LEU A 38 4.90 -1.10 12.87
C LEU A 38 4.81 -0.63 14.33
N LYS A 39 5.85 -0.92 15.13
CA LYS A 39 5.96 -0.40 16.49
C LYS A 39 5.95 1.13 16.49
N LEU A 40 6.79 1.77 15.66
CA LEU A 40 6.85 3.23 15.53
C LEU A 40 5.50 3.84 15.08
N ALA A 41 4.81 3.17 14.14
CA ALA A 41 3.48 3.61 13.69
C ALA A 41 2.48 3.62 14.84
N GLY A 42 2.50 2.61 15.73
CA GLY A 42 1.67 2.55 16.92
C GLY A 42 2.03 3.61 17.95
N GLU A 43 3.30 3.81 18.22
CA GLU A 43 3.78 4.72 19.26
C GLU A 43 3.62 6.20 18.89
N LEU A 44 3.87 6.58 17.63
CA LEU A 44 4.03 7.98 17.23
C LEU A 44 3.19 8.41 16.02
N GLY A 45 2.72 7.47 15.17
CA GLY A 45 2.02 7.78 13.94
C GLY A 45 0.62 8.33 14.16
N ASP A 46 0.16 9.26 13.31
CA ASP A 46 -1.23 9.67 13.22
C ASP A 46 -2.01 8.76 12.26
N GLY A 47 -1.30 8.01 11.43
CA GLY A 47 -1.85 7.01 10.52
C GLY A 47 -0.80 6.04 10.05
N TRP A 48 -1.27 4.93 9.54
CA TRP A 48 -0.47 3.91 8.86
C TRP A 48 -0.97 3.78 7.43
N LEU A 49 -0.11 4.05 6.46
CA LEU A 49 -0.42 4.01 5.03
C LEU A 49 0.54 3.05 4.31
N PRO A 50 0.33 1.74 4.46
CA PRO A 50 1.10 0.74 3.75
C PRO A 50 0.64 0.61 2.30
N ILE A 51 1.46 -0.08 1.52
CA ILE A 51 1.13 -0.63 0.20
C ILE A 51 1.29 -2.15 0.24
N ASP A 52 0.90 -2.83 -0.83
CA ASP A 52 1.29 -4.22 -1.08
C ASP A 52 0.92 -5.18 0.07
N LEU A 53 -0.32 -5.11 0.51
CA LEU A 53 -0.90 -5.99 1.51
C LEU A 53 -2.24 -6.54 1.04
N ASN A 54 -2.42 -7.85 1.15
CA ASN A 54 -3.74 -8.44 1.05
C ASN A 54 -4.53 -8.23 2.37
N PRO A 55 -5.86 -8.49 2.39
CA PRO A 55 -6.67 -8.25 3.59
C PRO A 55 -6.18 -8.97 4.84
N ALA A 56 -5.60 -10.19 4.72
CA ALA A 56 -5.13 -10.96 5.85
C ALA A 56 -3.88 -10.36 6.49
N LEU A 57 -2.86 -10.05 5.67
CA LEU A 57 -1.63 -9.40 6.13
C LEU A 57 -1.91 -7.99 6.69
N TYR A 58 -2.84 -7.26 6.08
CA TYR A 58 -3.26 -5.96 6.61
C TYR A 58 -3.79 -6.07 8.04
N ALA A 59 -4.68 -7.03 8.28
CA ALA A 59 -5.24 -7.24 9.63
C ALA A 59 -4.16 -7.63 10.66
N GLU A 60 -3.22 -8.50 10.28
CA GLU A 60 -2.10 -8.93 11.12
C GLU A 60 -1.25 -7.72 11.54
N TYR A 61 -0.82 -6.91 10.57
CA TYR A 61 0.04 -5.76 10.83
C TYR A 61 -0.68 -4.65 11.59
N LEU A 62 -1.97 -4.40 11.29
CA LEU A 62 -2.78 -3.46 12.07
C LEU A 62 -2.92 -3.93 13.53
N GLY A 63 -3.02 -5.24 13.77
CA GLY A 63 -2.99 -5.81 15.11
C GLY A 63 -1.72 -5.46 15.88
N ALA A 64 -0.56 -5.62 15.26
CA ALA A 64 0.74 -5.26 15.85
C ALA A 64 0.85 -3.75 16.15
N ILE A 65 0.35 -2.91 15.25
CA ILE A 65 0.30 -1.44 15.45
C ILE A 65 -0.58 -1.10 16.66
N ARG A 66 -1.78 -1.68 16.75
CA ARG A 66 -2.71 -1.45 17.87
C ARG A 66 -2.14 -1.88 19.19
N GLN A 67 -1.45 -3.03 19.23
CA GLN A 67 -0.74 -3.49 20.44
C GLN A 67 0.34 -2.48 20.86
N SER A 68 1.12 -1.98 19.91
CA SER A 68 2.17 -0.97 20.19
C SER A 68 1.58 0.36 20.68
N ALA A 69 0.44 0.78 20.11
CA ALA A 69 -0.29 1.96 20.56
C ALA A 69 -0.74 1.82 22.01
N SER A 70 -1.36 0.68 22.36
CA SER A 70 -1.83 0.39 23.72
C SER A 70 -0.68 0.40 24.74
N VAL A 71 0.47 -0.17 24.39
CA VAL A 71 1.68 -0.14 25.23
C VAL A 71 2.19 1.29 25.43
N ALA A 72 2.04 2.17 24.42
CA ALA A 72 2.41 3.58 24.49
C ALA A 72 1.34 4.46 25.16
N GLY A 73 0.24 3.88 25.68
CA GLY A 73 -0.85 4.63 26.31
C GLY A 73 -1.71 5.42 25.34
N ARG A 74 -1.77 4.99 24.07
CA ARG A 74 -2.56 5.62 23.02
C ARG A 74 -3.81 4.78 22.70
N GLU A 75 -4.88 5.46 22.26
CA GLU A 75 -6.07 4.81 21.78
C GLU A 75 -5.91 4.33 20.33
N HIS A 76 -6.60 3.25 19.96
CA HIS A 76 -6.59 2.76 18.57
C HIS A 76 -7.18 3.78 17.58
N SER A 77 -8.08 4.64 18.05
CA SER A 77 -8.68 5.72 17.27
C SER A 77 -7.72 6.88 16.95
N ASP A 78 -6.57 6.94 17.62
CA ASP A 78 -5.54 7.95 17.36
C ASP A 78 -4.78 7.66 16.04
N ILE A 79 -4.98 6.48 15.46
CA ILE A 79 -4.26 6.02 14.28
C ILE A 79 -5.27 5.77 13.14
N ASP A 80 -5.16 6.54 12.05
CA ASP A 80 -5.93 6.30 10.84
C ASP A 80 -5.41 5.04 10.11
N PRO A 81 -6.20 3.95 10.01
CA PRO A 81 -5.79 2.73 9.34
C PRO A 81 -6.03 2.85 7.82
N ALA A 82 -5.11 3.50 7.15
CA ALA A 82 -5.15 3.73 5.71
C ALA A 82 -4.51 2.59 4.91
N LEU A 83 -4.85 2.49 3.63
CA LEU A 83 -4.23 1.57 2.66
C LEU A 83 -4.07 2.26 1.31
N TRP A 84 -2.86 2.24 0.77
CA TRP A 84 -2.62 2.57 -0.62
C TRP A 84 -2.63 1.27 -1.43
N VAL A 85 -3.53 1.15 -2.41
CA VAL A 85 -3.77 -0.10 -3.13
C VAL A 85 -3.91 0.12 -4.63
N PHE A 86 -3.28 -0.78 -5.39
CA PHE A 86 -3.47 -0.85 -6.84
C PHE A 86 -4.86 -1.36 -7.16
N THR A 87 -5.50 -0.74 -8.15
CA THR A 87 -6.81 -1.16 -8.59
C THR A 87 -6.89 -1.18 -10.11
N SER A 88 -7.56 -2.19 -10.64
CA SER A 88 -7.92 -2.30 -12.05
C SER A 88 -9.39 -2.64 -12.20
N LEU A 89 -10.15 -1.72 -12.77
CA LEU A 89 -11.57 -1.87 -13.02
C LEU A 89 -11.80 -2.12 -14.52
N GLY A 90 -12.27 -3.32 -14.85
CA GLY A 90 -12.66 -3.74 -16.19
C GLY A 90 -14.15 -4.12 -16.27
N LYS A 91 -14.57 -4.69 -17.38
CA LYS A 91 -15.91 -5.29 -17.51
C LYS A 91 -16.05 -6.57 -16.65
N ASP A 92 -14.95 -7.30 -16.50
CA ASP A 92 -14.78 -8.52 -15.73
C ASP A 92 -13.37 -8.63 -15.17
N GLU A 93 -13.09 -9.67 -14.38
CA GLU A 93 -11.79 -9.91 -13.77
C GLU A 93 -10.69 -10.17 -14.82
N ASP A 94 -11.01 -10.86 -15.91
CA ASP A 94 -10.03 -11.19 -16.95
C ASP A 94 -9.52 -9.95 -17.68
N GLU A 95 -10.40 -9.04 -18.05
CA GLU A 95 -10.01 -7.78 -18.69
C GLU A 95 -9.21 -6.91 -17.75
N ALA A 96 -9.67 -6.80 -16.49
CA ALA A 96 -8.97 -6.05 -15.46
C ALA A 96 -7.58 -6.63 -15.17
N TYR A 97 -7.45 -7.95 -15.03
CA TYR A 97 -6.19 -8.62 -14.79
C TYR A 97 -5.19 -8.45 -15.94
N LYS A 98 -5.63 -8.60 -17.19
CA LYS A 98 -4.75 -8.42 -18.37
C LYS A 98 -4.07 -7.06 -18.38
N SER A 99 -4.71 -6.02 -17.89
CA SER A 99 -4.09 -4.70 -17.80
C SER A 99 -3.05 -4.57 -16.69
N LEU A 100 -3.13 -5.41 -15.66
CA LEU A 100 -2.13 -5.49 -14.57
C LEU A 100 -0.92 -6.35 -14.94
N GLU A 101 -1.08 -7.30 -15.84
CA GLU A 101 -0.09 -8.33 -16.13
C GLU A 101 1.30 -7.79 -16.47
N PRO A 102 1.46 -6.71 -17.26
CA PRO A 102 2.78 -6.13 -17.55
C PRO A 102 3.46 -5.48 -16.33
N PHE A 103 2.72 -5.24 -15.25
CA PHE A 103 3.15 -4.48 -14.07
C PHE A 103 3.24 -5.34 -12.80
N LYS A 104 3.10 -6.66 -12.88
CA LYS A 104 3.10 -7.56 -11.72
C LYS A 104 4.23 -7.27 -10.73
N TYR A 105 5.42 -6.98 -11.22
CA TYR A 105 6.61 -6.71 -10.42
C TYR A 105 6.52 -5.42 -9.57
N VAL A 106 5.56 -4.53 -9.87
CA VAL A 106 5.28 -3.33 -9.08
C VAL A 106 4.17 -3.59 -8.06
N LEU A 107 3.28 -4.55 -8.35
CA LEU A 107 2.04 -4.75 -7.61
C LEU A 107 2.24 -5.52 -6.31
N VAL A 108 3.25 -6.39 -6.25
CA VAL A 108 3.49 -7.28 -5.10
C VAL A 108 4.98 -7.52 -4.90
N MET A 109 5.44 -7.42 -3.66
CA MET A 109 6.81 -7.76 -3.27
C MET A 109 6.95 -9.26 -2.97
N GLN A 110 8.11 -9.85 -3.32
CA GLN A 110 8.42 -11.26 -3.08
C GLN A 110 8.20 -11.68 -1.62
N ASP A 111 8.65 -10.86 -0.67
CA ASP A 111 8.52 -11.14 0.77
C ASP A 111 7.05 -11.15 1.22
N GLN A 112 6.20 -10.30 0.63
CA GLN A 112 4.78 -10.27 0.96
C GLN A 112 4.04 -11.48 0.39
N LEU A 113 4.41 -11.93 -0.83
CA LEU A 113 3.89 -13.18 -1.39
C LEU A 113 4.15 -14.36 -0.45
N LYS A 114 5.40 -14.51 0.01
CA LYS A 114 5.79 -15.59 0.93
C LYS A 114 5.02 -15.52 2.26
N LYS A 115 4.89 -14.33 2.84
CA LYS A 115 4.14 -14.12 4.08
C LYS A 115 2.65 -14.40 3.93
N ALA A 116 2.08 -14.12 2.76
CA ALA A 116 0.70 -14.45 2.43
C ALA A 116 0.47 -15.95 2.13
N GLY A 117 1.52 -16.77 2.18
CA GLY A 117 1.44 -18.21 1.97
C GLY A 117 1.52 -18.66 0.50
N TYR A 118 1.92 -17.77 -0.41
CA TYR A 118 2.16 -18.14 -1.79
C TYR A 118 3.56 -18.75 -1.92
N ASP A 119 3.61 -20.03 -2.29
CA ASP A 119 4.87 -20.71 -2.61
C ASP A 119 5.26 -20.35 -4.05
N VAL A 120 6.16 -19.37 -4.19
CA VAL A 120 6.62 -18.87 -5.49
C VAL A 120 8.10 -19.17 -5.61
N HIS A 121 8.46 -20.08 -6.52
CA HIS A 121 9.85 -20.36 -6.85
C HIS A 121 10.41 -19.26 -7.76
N ILE A 122 11.24 -18.40 -7.20
CA ILE A 122 11.91 -17.30 -7.93
C ILE A 122 13.38 -17.67 -8.11
N PRO A 123 13.90 -17.70 -9.36
CA PRO A 123 15.30 -17.97 -9.62
C PRO A 123 16.24 -17.01 -8.90
N GLU A 124 17.43 -17.50 -8.54
CA GLU A 124 18.42 -16.78 -7.71
C GLU A 124 18.82 -15.42 -8.28
N GLU A 125 18.90 -15.30 -9.61
CA GLU A 125 19.22 -14.03 -10.29
C GLU A 125 18.19 -12.90 -10.08
N TYR A 126 17.02 -13.22 -9.55
CA TYR A 126 15.97 -12.25 -9.20
C TYR A 126 15.83 -12.04 -7.68
N HIS A 127 16.59 -12.77 -6.84
CA HIS A 127 16.52 -12.60 -5.41
C HIS A 127 16.92 -11.18 -5.01
N GLY A 128 16.14 -10.56 -4.12
CA GLY A 128 16.36 -9.18 -3.68
C GLY A 128 16.01 -8.10 -4.71
N LEU A 129 15.65 -8.47 -5.95
CA LEU A 129 15.17 -7.51 -6.93
C LEU A 129 13.78 -7.02 -6.53
N ASN A 130 13.70 -5.74 -6.16
CA ASN A 130 12.47 -5.11 -5.69
C ASN A 130 12.38 -3.70 -6.26
N TYR A 131 11.27 -3.37 -6.91
CA TYR A 131 11.05 -2.08 -7.55
C TYR A 131 11.15 -0.89 -6.59
N PHE A 132 10.85 -1.08 -5.31
CA PHE A 132 10.94 -0.03 -4.30
C PHE A 132 12.39 0.26 -3.86
N ASN A 133 13.27 -0.72 -3.99
CA ASN A 133 14.69 -0.57 -3.65
C ASN A 133 15.55 -0.25 -4.88
N VAL A 134 15.14 -0.72 -6.06
CA VAL A 134 15.90 -0.59 -7.30
C VAL A 134 14.97 -0.10 -8.40
N ILE A 135 15.12 1.15 -8.80
CA ILE A 135 14.40 1.71 -9.94
C ILE A 135 15.18 1.39 -11.22
N PRO A 136 14.59 0.68 -12.20
CA PRO A 136 15.28 0.35 -13.43
C PRO A 136 15.59 1.62 -14.24
N GLN A 137 16.87 1.82 -14.56
CA GLN A 137 17.35 3.02 -15.26
C GLN A 137 17.29 2.88 -16.81
N ASP A 138 17.24 1.67 -17.31
CA ASP A 138 17.28 1.35 -18.75
C ASP A 138 16.25 0.27 -19.13
N GLU A 139 16.16 -0.03 -20.43
CA GLU A 139 15.23 -1.05 -20.93
C GLU A 139 15.61 -2.46 -20.47
N ALA A 140 16.89 -2.77 -20.35
CA ALA A 140 17.35 -4.08 -19.87
C ALA A 140 16.90 -4.32 -18.43
N GLY A 141 17.05 -3.32 -17.56
CA GLY A 141 16.54 -3.35 -16.21
C GLY A 141 15.01 -3.52 -16.15
N ARG A 142 14.26 -2.77 -16.97
CA ARG A 142 12.79 -2.93 -17.07
C ARG A 142 12.39 -4.32 -17.54
N GLN A 143 13.10 -4.88 -18.51
CA GLN A 143 12.86 -6.23 -19.00
C GLN A 143 13.10 -7.28 -17.90
N LYS A 144 14.17 -7.13 -17.12
CA LYS A 144 14.46 -8.02 -15.98
C LYS A 144 13.33 -8.01 -14.95
N PHE A 145 12.79 -6.84 -14.64
CA PHE A 145 11.62 -6.75 -13.75
C PHE A 145 10.35 -7.39 -14.34
N ARG A 146 10.09 -7.22 -15.65
CA ARG A 146 8.96 -7.90 -16.31
C ARG A 146 9.12 -9.43 -16.27
N GLN A 147 10.34 -9.93 -16.45
CA GLN A 147 10.65 -11.35 -16.31
C GLN A 147 10.39 -11.86 -14.89
N LEU A 148 10.83 -11.11 -13.87
CA LEU A 148 10.49 -11.42 -12.47
C LEU A 148 8.96 -11.53 -12.27
N GLY A 149 8.19 -10.62 -12.83
CA GLY A 149 6.72 -10.64 -12.74
C GLY A 149 6.06 -11.89 -13.30
N GLN A 150 6.72 -12.64 -14.21
CA GLN A 150 6.16 -13.87 -14.76
C GLN A 150 6.07 -15.01 -13.73
N PHE A 151 6.89 -14.98 -12.68
CA PHE A 151 6.85 -15.95 -11.58
C PHE A 151 5.70 -15.68 -10.60
N PHE A 152 5.05 -14.52 -10.67
CA PHE A 152 3.97 -14.18 -9.74
C PHE A 152 2.64 -14.75 -10.24
N PRO A 153 1.98 -15.64 -9.47
CA PRO A 153 0.74 -16.26 -9.90
C PRO A 153 -0.41 -15.24 -9.97
N ARG A 154 -1.35 -15.49 -10.87
CA ARG A 154 -2.52 -14.63 -11.07
C ARG A 154 -3.30 -14.40 -9.78
N GLU A 155 -3.51 -15.47 -9.03
CA GLU A 155 -4.28 -15.47 -7.79
C GLU A 155 -3.68 -14.53 -6.77
N ALA A 156 -2.35 -14.49 -6.67
CA ALA A 156 -1.65 -13.58 -5.78
C ALA A 156 -1.85 -12.12 -6.20
N ILE A 157 -1.74 -11.81 -7.49
CA ILE A 157 -1.98 -10.44 -7.99
C ILE A 157 -3.41 -9.98 -7.66
N ILE A 158 -4.41 -10.84 -7.89
CA ILE A 158 -5.81 -10.54 -7.58
C ILE A 158 -6.01 -10.40 -6.06
N ASP A 159 -5.30 -11.19 -5.25
CA ASP A 159 -5.42 -11.11 -3.80
C ASP A 159 -4.84 -9.80 -3.22
N PHE A 160 -3.79 -9.29 -3.80
CA PHE A 160 -3.11 -8.05 -3.35
C PHE A 160 -3.67 -6.76 -3.96
N THR A 161 -4.60 -6.85 -4.92
CA THR A 161 -5.16 -5.70 -5.63
C THR A 161 -6.68 -5.66 -5.55
N ILE A 162 -7.26 -4.52 -5.92
CA ILE A 162 -8.71 -4.40 -6.12
C ILE A 162 -8.96 -4.51 -7.63
N THR A 163 -9.26 -5.72 -8.09
CA THR A 163 -9.29 -6.07 -9.52
C THR A 163 -10.60 -6.75 -9.90
N GLY A 164 -11.18 -6.36 -11.06
CA GLY A 164 -12.36 -6.98 -11.61
C GLY A 164 -13.43 -6.01 -12.09
N SER A 165 -14.67 -6.50 -12.16
CA SER A 165 -15.85 -5.68 -12.43
C SER A 165 -16.14 -4.72 -11.25
N LYS A 166 -17.08 -3.80 -11.44
CA LYS A 166 -17.57 -2.94 -10.36
C LYS A 166 -17.99 -3.75 -9.12
N LYS A 167 -18.69 -4.86 -9.31
CA LYS A 167 -19.12 -5.74 -8.21
C LYS A 167 -17.95 -6.38 -7.48
N ASP A 168 -16.95 -6.84 -8.22
CA ASP A 168 -15.74 -7.47 -7.64
C ASP A 168 -14.92 -6.45 -6.85
N CYS A 169 -14.78 -5.23 -7.39
CA CYS A 169 -14.10 -4.13 -6.69
C CYS A 169 -14.81 -3.75 -5.37
N ILE A 170 -16.14 -3.66 -5.36
CA ILE A 170 -16.92 -3.41 -4.14
C ILE A 170 -16.67 -4.53 -3.13
N ALA A 171 -16.85 -5.79 -3.52
CA ALA A 171 -16.65 -6.93 -2.64
C ALA A 171 -15.22 -7.02 -2.07
N LYS A 172 -14.20 -6.62 -2.84
CA LYS A 172 -12.82 -6.58 -2.37
C LYS A 172 -12.58 -5.43 -1.39
N ILE A 173 -13.18 -4.26 -1.62
CA ILE A 173 -13.13 -3.14 -0.67
C ILE A 173 -13.80 -3.52 0.65
N GLU A 174 -14.97 -4.17 0.62
CA GLU A 174 -15.64 -4.69 1.81
C GLU A 174 -14.73 -5.62 2.62
N LYS A 175 -14.03 -6.56 1.96
CA LYS A 175 -13.06 -7.42 2.64
C LYS A 175 -11.96 -6.63 3.37
N TYR A 176 -11.45 -5.55 2.79
CA TYR A 176 -10.47 -4.69 3.47
C TYR A 176 -11.10 -3.91 4.62
N ILE A 177 -12.32 -3.42 4.47
CA ILE A 177 -13.06 -2.73 5.54
C ILE A 177 -13.27 -3.67 6.74
N ASP A 178 -13.65 -4.92 6.50
CA ASP A 178 -13.81 -5.96 7.54
C ASP A 178 -12.49 -6.25 8.26
N LYS A 179 -11.36 -6.05 7.60
CA LYS A 179 -10.01 -6.21 8.17
C LYS A 179 -9.46 -4.94 8.80
N GLY A 180 -10.25 -3.88 8.82
CA GLY A 180 -9.97 -2.67 9.58
C GLY A 180 -9.51 -1.46 8.78
N VAL A 181 -9.39 -1.54 7.45
CA VAL A 181 -9.12 -0.36 6.62
C VAL A 181 -10.27 0.64 6.73
N ARG A 182 -9.95 1.92 6.90
CA ARG A 182 -10.95 3.01 6.96
C ARG A 182 -10.67 4.13 5.95
N HIS A 183 -9.47 4.17 5.42
CA HIS A 183 -9.03 5.18 4.46
C HIS A 183 -8.33 4.51 3.28
N PHE A 184 -8.87 4.68 2.07
CA PHE A 184 -8.30 4.10 0.85
C PHE A 184 -7.67 5.16 -0.04
N VAL A 185 -6.44 4.90 -0.48
CA VAL A 185 -5.78 5.61 -1.58
C VAL A 185 -5.75 4.66 -2.78
N LEU A 186 -6.63 4.89 -3.75
CA LEU A 186 -6.85 3.98 -4.88
C LEU A 186 -5.99 4.41 -6.08
N PHE A 187 -5.05 3.55 -6.49
CA PHE A 187 -4.26 3.77 -7.70
C PHE A 187 -4.90 3.05 -8.89
N TYR A 188 -5.70 3.76 -9.67
CA TYR A 188 -6.55 3.22 -10.75
C TYR A 188 -5.92 3.26 -12.15
N ARG A 189 -4.70 3.77 -12.29
CA ARG A 189 -4.04 4.03 -13.60
C ARG A 189 -3.77 2.77 -14.42
N PHE A 190 -3.76 1.61 -13.79
CA PHE A 190 -3.61 0.32 -14.47
C PHE A 190 -4.93 -0.29 -14.97
N SER A 191 -6.05 0.39 -14.83
CA SER A 191 -7.32 -0.04 -15.43
C SER A 191 -7.24 0.00 -16.97
N PRO A 192 -7.95 -0.88 -17.70
CA PRO A 192 -8.02 -0.85 -19.16
C PRO A 192 -8.43 0.51 -19.71
N ASP A 193 -9.33 1.21 -19.04
CA ASP A 193 -9.74 2.59 -19.29
C ASP A 193 -9.69 3.37 -17.96
N PRO A 194 -8.58 4.06 -17.66
CA PRO A 194 -8.41 4.79 -16.39
C PRO A 194 -9.42 5.92 -16.19
N GLU A 195 -9.87 6.59 -17.27
CA GLU A 195 -10.86 7.67 -17.15
C GLU A 195 -12.24 7.12 -16.78
N LYS A 196 -12.66 6.03 -17.40
CA LYS A 196 -13.89 5.32 -17.07
C LYS A 196 -13.81 4.77 -15.63
N ALA A 197 -12.67 4.19 -15.24
CA ALA A 197 -12.47 3.70 -13.89
C ALA A 197 -12.64 4.81 -12.86
N LEU A 198 -12.00 5.97 -13.05
CA LEU A 198 -12.17 7.13 -12.16
C LEU A 198 -13.63 7.56 -12.05
N LYS A 199 -14.34 7.67 -13.17
CA LYS A 199 -15.77 8.03 -13.18
C LYS A 199 -16.62 7.00 -12.45
N THR A 200 -16.35 5.71 -12.61
CA THR A 200 -17.08 4.64 -11.94
C THR A 200 -16.81 4.63 -10.43
N TYR A 201 -15.54 4.81 -10.01
CA TYR A 201 -15.24 4.98 -8.59
C TYR A 201 -15.99 6.16 -7.98
N ALA A 202 -15.95 7.32 -8.64
CA ALA A 202 -16.58 8.55 -8.12
C ALA A 202 -18.11 8.48 -8.05
N LYS A 203 -18.76 7.88 -9.05
CA LYS A 203 -20.22 7.91 -9.19
C LYS A 203 -20.94 6.70 -8.60
N ASP A 204 -20.27 5.55 -8.59
CA ASP A 204 -20.92 4.28 -8.26
C ASP A 204 -20.31 3.60 -7.02
N ILE A 205 -18.97 3.51 -6.95
CA ILE A 205 -18.32 2.71 -5.89
C ILE A 205 -18.21 3.51 -4.59
N ILE A 206 -17.65 4.73 -4.63
CA ILE A 206 -17.51 5.56 -3.43
C ILE A 206 -18.86 5.89 -2.79
N PRO A 207 -19.93 6.27 -3.54
CA PRO A 207 -21.25 6.51 -2.96
C PRO A 207 -21.87 5.27 -2.28
N TYR A 208 -21.59 4.07 -2.79
CA TYR A 208 -22.06 2.82 -2.19
C TYR A 208 -21.63 2.69 -0.70
N PHE A 209 -20.43 3.17 -0.36
CA PHE A 209 -19.90 3.12 1.01
C PHE A 209 -20.23 4.35 1.86
N LYS A 210 -20.92 5.35 1.30
CA LYS A 210 -21.35 6.56 2.02
C LYS A 210 -22.82 6.56 2.44
N GLY A 211 -23.57 5.57 1.89
CA GLY A 211 -25.03 5.39 2.08
C GLY A 211 -25.40 4.88 3.43
#